data_826b501c8be18a27ead47687db52a0f8
#
_entry.id   826b501c8be18a27ead47687db52a0f8
#
_cell.length_a   1.000
_cell.length_b   1.000
_cell.length_c   1.000
_cell.angle_alpha   90.00
_cell.angle_beta   90.00
_cell.angle_gamma   90.00
#
_symmetry.space_group_name_H-M   'P 1'
#
loop_
_entity.id
_entity.type
_entity.pdbx_description
1 polymer ?
#
loop_
_entity_poly.entity_id
_entity_poly.type
_entity_poly.pdbx_seq_one_letter_code
_entity_poly.pdbx_strand_id
1 'polypeptide(L)'
;MTIISEIKDRGFEAVREWAVKLDGAEPARAVAGGEIPRVAILQLADRVRRWHELQRPADVELEVEPGVHLARRWLPLDAVGVYVPRNLLSTLVMCAVPAQVAGVRRIVVCTPPEGASAIAAAAELLGLDEVWALGGPQAIGFLAYVERVDKIVGPGNQYVNDAKLEVARDVPIDLPGGPSEVVVVGGDPEIVELELAAQREHGHDAVCSAVATLDEAERIAPEHLVLLGESEASADKVRNAGAVFVGRWSPVAAGDYATGGNHVLPTD
;
A
#
# COMPACT_ATOMS: atom_id res chain seq x y z
N MET A 1 19.93 -0.11 -20.88
CA MET A 1 18.55 -0.62 -21.03
C MET A 1 18.12 -1.10 -19.65
N THR A 2 16.97 -0.66 -19.16
CA THR A 2 16.44 -1.06 -17.85
C THR A 2 15.61 -2.32 -17.98
N ILE A 3 15.35 -3.02 -16.87
CA ILE A 3 14.43 -4.17 -16.83
C ILE A 3 13.06 -3.77 -17.37
N ILE A 4 12.59 -2.59 -17.01
CA ILE A 4 11.28 -2.07 -17.43
C ILE A 4 11.24 -1.83 -18.92
N SER A 5 12.28 -1.18 -19.49
CA SER A 5 12.34 -0.94 -20.93
C SER A 5 12.39 -2.23 -21.75
N GLU A 6 13.12 -3.25 -21.29
CA GLU A 6 13.16 -4.55 -21.97
C GLU A 6 11.79 -5.26 -21.93
N ILE A 7 11.08 -5.20 -20.79
CA ILE A 7 9.75 -5.79 -20.67
C ILE A 7 8.76 -5.04 -21.56
N LYS A 8 8.85 -3.71 -21.63
CA LYS A 8 8.01 -2.90 -22.52
C LYS A 8 8.16 -3.30 -23.98
N ASP A 9 9.39 -3.59 -24.40
CA ASP A 9 9.70 -3.92 -25.80
C ASP A 9 9.43 -5.40 -26.15
N ARG A 10 9.76 -6.33 -25.23
CA ARG A 10 9.74 -7.78 -25.49
C ARG A 10 8.61 -8.54 -24.79
N GLY A 11 7.85 -7.86 -23.92
CA GLY A 11 6.72 -8.44 -23.21
C GLY A 11 7.09 -9.59 -22.29
N PHE A 12 6.26 -10.63 -22.26
CA PHE A 12 6.37 -11.74 -21.33
C PHE A 12 7.69 -12.54 -21.45
N GLU A 13 8.31 -12.56 -22.61
CA GLU A 13 9.62 -13.23 -22.81
C GLU A 13 10.69 -12.60 -21.90
N ALA A 14 10.78 -11.25 -21.88
CA ALA A 14 11.71 -10.55 -21.01
C ALA A 14 11.36 -10.77 -19.53
N VAL A 15 10.07 -10.82 -19.17
CA VAL A 15 9.63 -11.13 -17.79
C VAL A 15 10.18 -12.50 -17.36
N ARG A 16 10.06 -13.54 -18.21
CA ARG A 16 10.58 -14.88 -17.91
C ARG A 16 12.09 -14.89 -17.68
N GLU A 17 12.84 -14.24 -18.56
CA GLU A 17 14.31 -14.18 -18.44
C GLU A 17 14.75 -13.50 -17.14
N TRP A 18 14.12 -12.37 -16.79
CA TRP A 18 14.41 -11.64 -15.58
C TRP A 18 13.95 -12.36 -14.30
N ALA A 19 12.80 -13.05 -14.34
CA ALA A 19 12.32 -13.86 -13.22
C ALA A 19 13.28 -15.03 -12.93
N VAL A 20 13.72 -15.75 -13.95
CA VAL A 20 14.72 -16.81 -13.77
C VAL A 20 16.02 -16.26 -13.17
N LYS A 21 16.46 -15.08 -13.61
CA LYS A 21 17.68 -14.44 -13.14
C LYS A 21 17.60 -13.91 -11.72
N LEU A 22 16.46 -13.33 -11.31
CA LEU A 22 16.32 -12.61 -10.05
C LEU A 22 15.53 -13.40 -9.00
N ASP A 23 14.49 -14.12 -9.39
CA ASP A 23 13.67 -14.95 -8.51
C ASP A 23 14.13 -16.42 -8.49
N GLY A 24 15.00 -16.82 -9.43
CA GLY A 24 15.44 -18.22 -9.57
C GLY A 24 14.36 -19.17 -10.11
N ALA A 25 13.25 -18.66 -10.61
CA ALA A 25 12.13 -19.45 -11.09
C ALA A 25 11.42 -18.74 -12.25
N GLU A 26 10.72 -19.50 -13.09
CA GLU A 26 9.82 -18.92 -14.09
C GLU A 26 8.56 -18.34 -13.44
N PRO A 27 7.97 -17.27 -14.03
CA PRO A 27 6.70 -16.74 -13.55
C PRO A 27 5.61 -17.81 -13.63
N ALA A 28 4.88 -17.99 -12.55
CA ALA A 28 3.79 -18.97 -12.50
C ALA A 28 2.63 -18.44 -11.67
N ARG A 29 1.44 -18.96 -11.93
CA ARG A 29 0.30 -18.77 -11.02
C ARG A 29 0.62 -19.44 -9.70
N ALA A 30 0.49 -18.69 -8.61
CA ALA A 30 0.67 -19.23 -7.27
C ALA A 30 -0.50 -20.13 -6.89
N VAL A 31 -0.17 -21.25 -6.29
CA VAL A 31 -1.17 -22.18 -5.76
C VAL A 31 -1.31 -21.93 -4.26
N ALA A 32 -2.55 -21.78 -3.81
CA ALA A 32 -2.85 -21.58 -2.40
C ALA A 32 -2.34 -22.75 -1.54
N GLY A 33 -1.68 -22.42 -0.43
CA GLY A 33 -1.13 -23.43 0.47
C GLY A 33 -0.50 -22.79 1.71
N GLY A 34 -0.14 -23.65 2.65
CA GLY A 34 0.42 -23.22 3.92
C GLY A 34 -0.64 -22.81 4.94
N GLU A 35 -0.19 -22.68 6.18
CA GLU A 35 -1.02 -22.24 7.29
C GLU A 35 -1.00 -20.70 7.36
N ILE A 36 -2.18 -20.08 7.38
CA ILE A 36 -2.35 -18.63 7.45
C ILE A 36 -3.32 -18.24 8.57
N PRO A 37 -3.21 -17.07 9.16
CA PRO A 37 -4.08 -16.59 10.23
C PRO A 37 -5.44 -16.12 9.67
N ARG A 38 -6.26 -17.06 9.18
CA ARG A 38 -7.52 -16.80 8.46
C ARG A 38 -8.45 -15.82 9.19
N VAL A 39 -8.64 -16.01 10.51
CA VAL A 39 -9.53 -15.14 11.31
C VAL A 39 -8.99 -13.71 11.35
N ALA A 40 -7.70 -13.53 11.58
CA ALA A 40 -7.09 -12.20 11.62
C ALA A 40 -7.16 -11.50 10.25
N ILE A 41 -6.94 -12.23 9.15
CA ILE A 41 -7.06 -11.68 7.78
C ILE A 41 -8.48 -11.20 7.52
N LEU A 42 -9.50 -11.99 7.84
CA LEU A 42 -10.90 -11.60 7.63
C LEU A 42 -11.33 -10.44 8.52
N GLN A 43 -10.86 -10.39 9.77
CA GLN A 43 -11.10 -9.26 10.66
C GLN A 43 -10.45 -7.98 10.15
N LEU A 44 -9.19 -8.07 9.67
CA LEU A 44 -8.51 -6.94 9.06
C LEU A 44 -9.25 -6.47 7.81
N ALA A 45 -9.64 -7.39 6.94
CA ALA A 45 -10.38 -7.08 5.71
C ALA A 45 -11.72 -6.37 6.00
N ASP A 46 -12.46 -6.81 7.03
CA ASP A 46 -13.69 -6.13 7.46
C ASP A 46 -13.43 -4.69 7.89
N ARG A 47 -12.40 -4.46 8.72
CA ARG A 47 -12.04 -3.13 9.22
C ARG A 47 -11.62 -2.19 8.07
N VAL A 48 -10.75 -2.68 7.19
CA VAL A 48 -10.29 -1.94 6.01
C VAL A 48 -11.47 -1.59 5.10
N ARG A 49 -12.37 -2.54 4.84
CA ARG A 49 -13.57 -2.32 4.03
C ARG A 49 -14.45 -1.23 4.60
N ARG A 50 -14.80 -1.32 5.88
CA ARG A 50 -15.66 -0.34 6.55
C ARG A 50 -15.07 1.07 6.52
N TRP A 51 -13.77 1.19 6.66
CA TRP A 51 -13.10 2.49 6.58
C TRP A 51 -13.14 3.07 5.18
N HIS A 52 -12.80 2.26 4.17
CA HIS A 52 -12.74 2.73 2.78
C HIS A 52 -14.13 2.95 2.16
N GLU A 53 -15.17 2.28 2.64
CA GLU A 53 -16.55 2.59 2.25
C GLU A 53 -16.94 4.03 2.58
N LEU A 54 -16.44 4.59 3.69
CA LEU A 54 -16.68 5.99 4.08
C LEU A 54 -15.94 7.00 3.19
N GLN A 55 -14.89 6.56 2.51
CA GLN A 55 -14.05 7.41 1.65
C GLN A 55 -14.52 7.43 0.20
N ARG A 56 -15.47 6.58 -0.14
CA ARG A 56 -16.00 6.51 -1.51
C ARG A 56 -16.72 7.82 -1.85
N PRO A 57 -16.23 8.58 -2.88
CA PRO A 57 -16.86 9.83 -3.24
C PRO A 57 -18.21 9.60 -3.92
N ALA A 58 -19.14 10.52 -3.70
CA ALA A 58 -20.43 10.51 -4.36
C ALA A 58 -20.35 11.19 -5.74
N ASP A 59 -21.15 10.71 -6.67
CA ASP A 59 -21.41 11.41 -7.91
C ASP A 59 -22.10 12.75 -7.62
N VAL A 60 -21.79 13.78 -8.40
CA VAL A 60 -22.35 15.11 -8.25
C VAL A 60 -22.96 15.55 -9.58
N GLU A 61 -24.14 16.12 -9.53
CA GLU A 61 -24.80 16.72 -10.68
C GLU A 61 -25.42 18.07 -10.28
N LEU A 62 -25.27 19.07 -11.13
CA LEU A 62 -25.78 20.42 -10.90
C LEU A 62 -26.25 21.05 -12.23
N GLU A 63 -27.44 21.59 -12.25
CA GLU A 63 -27.86 22.51 -13.28
C GLU A 63 -27.40 23.94 -12.88
N VAL A 64 -26.37 24.45 -13.59
CA VAL A 64 -25.75 25.76 -13.28
C VAL A 64 -26.49 26.92 -13.86
N GLU A 65 -27.18 26.72 -14.99
CA GLU A 65 -28.11 27.64 -15.64
C GLU A 65 -29.19 26.80 -16.31
N PRO A 66 -30.38 27.38 -16.64
CA PRO A 66 -31.45 26.65 -17.32
C PRO A 66 -30.97 25.90 -18.56
N GLY A 67 -31.02 24.57 -18.53
CA GLY A 67 -30.59 23.70 -19.62
C GLY A 67 -29.09 23.40 -19.65
N VAL A 68 -28.26 23.92 -18.71
CA VAL A 68 -26.81 23.62 -18.62
C VAL A 68 -26.54 22.73 -17.42
N HIS A 69 -26.27 21.43 -17.67
CA HIS A 69 -26.02 20.45 -16.66
C HIS A 69 -24.52 20.10 -16.59
N LEU A 70 -23.96 20.12 -15.39
CA LEU A 70 -22.61 19.62 -15.08
C LEU A 70 -22.74 18.38 -14.23
N ALA A 71 -21.96 17.35 -14.54
CA ALA A 71 -21.90 16.12 -13.74
C ALA A 71 -20.46 15.66 -13.55
N ARG A 72 -20.13 15.19 -12.35
CA ARG A 72 -18.90 14.47 -12.05
C ARG A 72 -19.28 13.05 -11.62
N ARG A 73 -18.77 12.07 -12.36
CA ARG A 73 -19.00 10.65 -12.13
C ARG A 73 -17.70 9.98 -11.70
N TRP A 74 -17.79 9.11 -10.70
CA TRP A 74 -16.68 8.29 -10.24
C TRP A 74 -16.82 6.88 -10.81
N LEU A 75 -15.89 6.52 -11.68
CA LEU A 75 -15.89 5.21 -12.32
C LEU A 75 -14.77 4.34 -11.74
N PRO A 76 -15.03 3.06 -11.44
CA PRO A 76 -13.98 2.15 -11.04
C PRO A 76 -13.00 1.94 -12.17
N LEU A 77 -11.73 1.70 -11.83
CA LEU A 77 -10.73 1.19 -12.76
C LEU A 77 -11.12 -0.22 -13.21
N ASP A 78 -10.73 -0.62 -14.41
CA ASP A 78 -11.00 -1.97 -14.91
C ASP A 78 -10.10 -2.99 -14.24
N ALA A 79 -8.81 -2.70 -14.08
CA ALA A 79 -7.82 -3.59 -13.51
C ALA A 79 -6.81 -2.86 -12.62
N VAL A 80 -6.46 -3.46 -11.49
CA VAL A 80 -5.41 -2.98 -10.57
C VAL A 80 -4.37 -4.07 -10.35
N GLY A 81 -3.11 -3.72 -10.47
CA GLY A 81 -1.97 -4.55 -10.10
C GLY A 81 -1.57 -4.30 -8.65
N VAL A 82 -1.47 -5.35 -7.87
CA VAL A 82 -1.06 -5.30 -6.46
C VAL A 82 0.29 -5.98 -6.32
N TYR A 83 1.30 -5.25 -5.91
CA TYR A 83 2.58 -5.84 -5.53
C TYR A 83 2.60 -6.10 -4.02
N VAL A 84 2.82 -7.35 -3.63
CA VAL A 84 2.88 -7.77 -2.24
C VAL A 84 4.31 -8.23 -1.93
N PRO A 85 5.05 -7.55 -1.05
CA PRO A 85 6.35 -8.04 -0.59
C PRO A 85 6.22 -9.40 0.11
N ARG A 86 7.34 -10.11 0.20
CA ARG A 86 7.42 -11.44 0.81
C ARG A 86 6.74 -11.48 2.19
N ASN A 87 5.84 -12.44 2.36
CA ASN A 87 5.17 -12.76 3.62
C ASN A 87 4.29 -11.65 4.24
N LEU A 88 4.01 -10.57 3.53
CA LEU A 88 3.19 -9.48 4.06
C LEU A 88 1.70 -9.66 3.71
N LEU A 89 1.02 -10.59 4.40
CA LEU A 89 -0.42 -10.84 4.23
C LEU A 89 -1.29 -9.59 4.47
N SER A 90 -0.88 -8.72 5.38
CA SER A 90 -1.54 -7.44 5.64
C SER A 90 -1.50 -6.52 4.43
N THR A 91 -0.38 -6.45 3.71
CA THR A 91 -0.26 -5.66 2.47
C THR A 91 -1.28 -6.08 1.42
N LEU A 92 -1.49 -7.40 1.25
CA LEU A 92 -2.52 -7.87 0.34
C LEU A 92 -3.90 -7.30 0.71
N VAL A 93 -4.28 -7.36 1.99
CA VAL A 93 -5.55 -6.82 2.48
C VAL A 93 -5.64 -5.32 2.25
N MET A 94 -4.56 -4.59 2.62
CA MET A 94 -4.51 -3.13 2.54
C MET A 94 -4.59 -2.59 1.11
N CYS A 95 -4.17 -3.37 0.11
CA CYS A 95 -4.23 -2.98 -1.29
C CYS A 95 -5.49 -3.52 -2.00
N ALA A 96 -5.82 -4.78 -1.79
CA ALA A 96 -6.90 -5.43 -2.53
C ALA A 96 -8.29 -5.02 -2.05
N VAL A 97 -8.49 -4.88 -0.74
CA VAL A 97 -9.82 -4.53 -0.19
C VAL A 97 -10.26 -3.12 -0.60
N PRO A 98 -9.42 -2.08 -0.57
CA PRO A 98 -9.76 -0.77 -1.12
C PRO A 98 -10.11 -0.81 -2.62
N ALA A 99 -9.36 -1.59 -3.41
CA ALA A 99 -9.68 -1.79 -4.82
C ALA A 99 -11.06 -2.45 -5.02
N GLN A 100 -11.41 -3.46 -4.19
CA GLN A 100 -12.75 -4.06 -4.20
C GLN A 100 -13.84 -3.04 -3.81
N VAL A 101 -13.61 -2.22 -2.78
CA VAL A 101 -14.54 -1.15 -2.35
C VAL A 101 -14.75 -0.13 -3.46
N ALA A 102 -13.69 0.22 -4.19
CA ALA A 102 -13.75 1.11 -5.35
C ALA A 102 -14.51 0.49 -6.54
N GLY A 103 -14.81 -0.81 -6.51
CA GLY A 103 -15.53 -1.51 -7.58
C GLY A 103 -14.63 -2.02 -8.71
N VAL A 104 -13.32 -2.13 -8.48
CA VAL A 104 -12.37 -2.69 -9.47
C VAL A 104 -12.74 -4.13 -9.77
N ARG A 105 -12.88 -4.46 -11.05
CA ARG A 105 -13.33 -5.78 -11.49
C ARG A 105 -12.23 -6.83 -11.50
N ARG A 106 -10.99 -6.43 -11.80
CA ARG A 106 -9.85 -7.33 -11.92
C ARG A 106 -8.72 -6.85 -11.03
N ILE A 107 -8.24 -7.72 -10.13
CA ILE A 107 -7.12 -7.44 -9.25
C ILE A 107 -6.06 -8.51 -9.49
N VAL A 108 -4.92 -8.11 -10.03
CA VAL A 108 -3.78 -8.98 -10.33
C VAL A 108 -2.73 -8.80 -9.26
N VAL A 109 -2.40 -9.87 -8.54
CA VAL A 109 -1.42 -9.84 -7.45
C VAL A 109 -0.10 -10.43 -7.92
N CYS A 110 1.00 -9.73 -7.66
CA CYS A 110 2.36 -10.25 -7.82
C CYS A 110 3.08 -10.27 -6.47
N THR A 111 3.77 -11.36 -6.19
CA THR A 111 4.57 -11.54 -4.96
C THR A 111 5.77 -12.41 -5.27
N PRO A 112 6.93 -12.23 -4.61
CA PRO A 112 8.07 -13.13 -4.78
C PRO A 112 7.68 -14.59 -4.58
N PRO A 113 8.29 -15.55 -5.30
CA PRO A 113 7.97 -16.98 -5.22
C PRO A 113 8.00 -17.52 -3.80
N GLU A 114 8.95 -17.04 -2.98
CA GLU A 114 8.99 -17.35 -1.56
C GLU A 114 7.82 -16.69 -0.83
N GLY A 115 6.90 -17.50 -0.30
CA GLY A 115 5.68 -17.06 0.37
C GLY A 115 4.46 -16.90 -0.57
N ALA A 116 4.61 -17.09 -1.87
CA ALA A 116 3.52 -16.92 -2.83
C ALA A 116 2.30 -17.82 -2.53
N SER A 117 2.51 -19.02 -2.01
CA SER A 117 1.42 -19.93 -1.62
C SER A 117 0.58 -19.39 -0.47
N ALA A 118 1.20 -18.75 0.53
CA ALA A 118 0.48 -18.13 1.64
C ALA A 118 -0.32 -16.89 1.17
N ILE A 119 0.28 -16.08 0.28
CA ILE A 119 -0.41 -14.94 -0.33
C ILE A 119 -1.60 -15.42 -1.18
N ALA A 120 -1.44 -16.50 -1.95
CA ALA A 120 -2.52 -17.09 -2.72
C ALA A 120 -3.65 -17.62 -1.82
N ALA A 121 -3.32 -18.29 -0.70
CA ALA A 121 -4.31 -18.74 0.26
C ALA A 121 -5.07 -17.56 0.93
N ALA A 122 -4.40 -16.44 1.19
CA ALA A 122 -5.04 -15.24 1.70
C ALA A 122 -5.89 -14.55 0.62
N ALA A 123 -5.42 -14.53 -0.64
CA ALA A 123 -6.15 -14.00 -1.77
C ALA A 123 -7.48 -14.73 -2.01
N GLU A 124 -7.48 -16.06 -1.92
CA GLU A 124 -8.72 -16.87 -1.99
C GLU A 124 -9.74 -16.48 -0.91
N LEU A 125 -9.31 -16.15 0.32
CA LEU A 125 -10.19 -15.65 1.37
C LEU A 125 -10.86 -14.30 1.01
N LEU A 126 -10.18 -13.51 0.20
CA LEU A 126 -10.66 -12.21 -0.29
C LEU A 126 -11.42 -12.33 -1.62
N GLY A 127 -11.57 -13.53 -2.16
CA GLY A 127 -12.22 -13.77 -3.46
C GLY A 127 -11.36 -13.36 -4.66
N LEU A 128 -10.04 -13.43 -4.52
CA LEU A 128 -9.08 -13.15 -5.60
C LEU A 128 -8.47 -14.46 -6.10
N ASP A 129 -8.32 -14.59 -7.41
CA ASP A 129 -7.81 -15.78 -8.08
C ASP A 129 -6.58 -15.53 -8.97
N GLU A 130 -6.19 -14.26 -9.14
CA GLU A 130 -5.08 -13.89 -9.99
C GLU A 130 -3.82 -13.54 -9.17
N VAL A 131 -3.14 -14.56 -8.63
CA VAL A 131 -1.88 -14.40 -7.90
C VAL A 131 -0.73 -15.00 -8.69
N TRP A 132 0.32 -14.22 -8.91
CA TRP A 132 1.54 -14.61 -9.61
C TRP A 132 2.72 -14.69 -8.64
N ALA A 133 3.44 -15.81 -8.70
CA ALA A 133 4.76 -15.96 -8.08
C ALA A 133 5.80 -15.26 -8.95
N LEU A 134 5.93 -13.96 -8.75
CA LEU A 134 6.81 -13.07 -9.51
C LEU A 134 7.15 -11.86 -8.66
N GLY A 135 8.42 -11.67 -8.34
CA GLY A 135 8.91 -10.60 -7.49
C GLY A 135 9.57 -9.45 -8.24
N GLY A 136 10.17 -8.53 -7.52
CA GLY A 136 11.09 -7.52 -8.02
C GLY A 136 10.57 -6.55 -9.09
N PRO A 137 11.47 -5.82 -9.75
CA PRO A 137 11.14 -4.89 -10.83
C PRO A 137 10.39 -5.55 -12.00
N GLN A 138 10.71 -6.82 -12.30
CA GLN A 138 10.07 -7.57 -13.37
C GLN A 138 8.57 -7.79 -13.12
N ALA A 139 8.12 -7.87 -11.86
CA ALA A 139 6.71 -7.92 -11.51
C ALA A 139 6.00 -6.60 -11.85
N ILE A 140 6.65 -5.47 -11.63
CA ILE A 140 6.11 -4.15 -11.97
C ILE A 140 5.97 -4.00 -13.50
N GLY A 141 7.00 -4.38 -14.24
CA GLY A 141 6.94 -4.39 -15.70
C GLY A 141 5.88 -5.34 -16.26
N PHE A 142 5.72 -6.52 -15.64
CA PHE A 142 4.67 -7.48 -15.96
C PHE A 142 3.26 -6.90 -15.78
N LEU A 143 3.00 -6.30 -14.62
CA LEU A 143 1.71 -5.66 -14.34
C LEU A 143 1.42 -4.54 -15.34
N ALA A 144 2.43 -3.69 -15.65
CA ALA A 144 2.27 -2.55 -16.52
C ALA A 144 2.06 -2.93 -17.99
N TYR A 145 2.90 -3.82 -18.54
CA TYR A 145 3.00 -3.99 -20.00
C TYR A 145 2.49 -5.33 -20.50
N VAL A 146 2.39 -6.35 -19.64
CA VAL A 146 1.85 -7.67 -20.01
C VAL A 146 0.40 -7.78 -19.56
N GLU A 147 0.11 -7.57 -18.28
CA GLU A 147 -1.23 -7.61 -17.73
C GLU A 147 -2.03 -6.34 -18.02
N ARG A 148 -1.34 -5.23 -18.31
CA ARG A 148 -1.90 -3.93 -18.72
C ARG A 148 -2.94 -3.42 -17.73
N VAL A 149 -2.58 -3.41 -16.46
CA VAL A 149 -3.44 -2.86 -15.41
C VAL A 149 -3.50 -1.34 -15.50
N ASP A 150 -4.60 -0.76 -15.02
CA ASP A 150 -4.81 0.70 -15.04
C ASP A 150 -4.06 1.42 -13.93
N LYS A 151 -3.67 0.70 -12.88
CA LYS A 151 -2.90 1.24 -11.75
C LYS A 151 -2.14 0.13 -11.05
N ILE A 152 -0.95 0.48 -10.53
CA ILE A 152 -0.13 -0.42 -9.71
C ILE A 152 -0.01 0.15 -8.30
N VAL A 153 -0.30 -0.70 -7.30
CA VAL A 153 -0.24 -0.35 -5.88
C VAL A 153 0.54 -1.38 -5.08
N GLY A 154 0.96 -1.00 -3.91
CA GLY A 154 1.67 -1.85 -2.95
C GLY A 154 3.11 -1.42 -2.70
N PRO A 155 3.63 -1.61 -1.47
CA PRO A 155 4.97 -1.25 -1.08
C PRO A 155 6.01 -2.15 -1.73
N GLY A 156 7.25 -1.69 -1.80
CA GLY A 156 8.36 -2.47 -2.30
C GLY A 156 9.69 -1.93 -1.81
N ASN A 157 10.76 -2.69 -2.01
CA ASN A 157 12.11 -2.20 -1.80
C ASN A 157 12.48 -1.13 -2.85
N GLN A 158 13.67 -0.54 -2.71
CA GLN A 158 14.14 0.50 -3.63
C GLN A 158 14.04 0.09 -5.11
N TYR A 159 14.41 -1.15 -5.47
CA TYR A 159 14.34 -1.62 -6.86
C TYR A 159 12.91 -1.67 -7.41
N VAL A 160 11.96 -2.05 -6.57
CA VAL A 160 10.52 -2.04 -6.92
C VAL A 160 10.01 -0.61 -7.02
N ASN A 161 10.40 0.28 -6.11
CA ASN A 161 10.04 1.70 -6.14
C ASN A 161 10.60 2.40 -7.39
N ASP A 162 11.87 2.15 -7.72
CA ASP A 162 12.48 2.69 -8.94
C ASP A 162 11.75 2.22 -10.21
N ALA A 163 11.38 0.94 -10.24
CA ALA A 163 10.57 0.38 -11.33
C ALA A 163 9.18 1.01 -11.40
N LYS A 164 8.51 1.24 -10.26
CA LYS A 164 7.22 1.94 -10.21
C LYS A 164 7.35 3.37 -10.73
N LEU A 165 8.37 4.10 -10.34
CA LEU A 165 8.63 5.45 -10.85
C LEU A 165 8.91 5.46 -12.35
N GLU A 166 9.58 4.44 -12.89
CA GLU A 166 9.82 4.31 -14.33
C GLU A 166 8.52 4.08 -15.09
N VAL A 167 7.64 3.19 -14.61
CA VAL A 167 6.34 2.92 -15.25
C VAL A 167 5.30 4.01 -15.02
N ALA A 168 5.48 4.90 -14.04
CA ALA A 168 4.49 5.91 -13.65
C ALA A 168 4.12 6.89 -14.78
N ARG A 169 4.93 6.95 -15.84
CA ARG A 169 4.62 7.74 -17.05
C ARG A 169 3.56 7.10 -17.93
N ASP A 170 3.41 5.78 -17.85
CA ASP A 170 2.50 4.99 -18.69
C ASP A 170 1.32 4.45 -17.87
N VAL A 171 1.57 4.05 -16.62
CA VAL A 171 0.59 3.44 -15.71
C VAL A 171 0.67 4.13 -14.35
N PRO A 172 -0.41 4.74 -13.87
CA PRO A 172 -0.46 5.35 -12.54
C PRO A 172 -0.02 4.38 -11.44
N ILE A 173 0.67 4.92 -10.45
CA ILE A 173 1.08 4.19 -9.25
C ILE A 173 0.46 4.82 -8.00
N ASP A 174 0.57 4.13 -6.84
CA ASP A 174 0.43 4.77 -5.55
C ASP A 174 1.56 5.79 -5.30
N LEU A 175 1.62 6.39 -4.13
CA LEU A 175 2.69 7.33 -3.80
C LEU A 175 4.05 6.60 -3.86
N PRO A 176 5.11 7.26 -4.36
CA PRO A 176 6.45 6.73 -4.28
C PRO A 176 6.79 6.41 -2.82
N GLY A 177 7.25 5.20 -2.56
CA GLY A 177 7.73 4.83 -1.23
C GLY A 177 8.90 5.71 -0.83
N GLY A 178 8.76 6.42 0.29
CA GLY A 178 9.84 7.11 0.98
C GLY A 178 10.32 6.29 2.17
N PRO A 179 11.35 6.73 2.89
CA PRO A 179 11.64 6.19 4.20
C PRO A 179 10.43 6.43 5.11
N SER A 180 9.94 5.38 5.76
CA SER A 180 8.86 5.51 6.73
C SER A 180 9.37 6.21 7.98
N GLU A 181 8.69 7.26 8.40
CA GLU A 181 9.10 8.10 9.53
C GLU A 181 8.05 8.09 10.62
N VAL A 182 8.46 7.69 11.83
CA VAL A 182 7.62 7.75 13.03
C VAL A 182 8.29 8.62 14.07
N VAL A 183 7.57 9.61 14.55
CA VAL A 183 7.97 10.44 15.68
C VAL A 183 6.96 10.27 16.82
N VAL A 184 7.47 9.95 18.01
CA VAL A 184 6.65 9.78 19.22
C VAL A 184 6.87 10.95 20.14
N VAL A 185 5.79 11.56 20.64
CA VAL A 185 5.81 12.65 21.62
C VAL A 185 5.17 12.20 22.92
N GLY A 186 5.92 12.32 24.02
CA GLY A 186 5.43 11.97 25.36
C GLY A 186 5.24 10.47 25.60
N GLY A 187 4.50 10.14 26.64
CA GLY A 187 4.14 8.77 26.99
C GLY A 187 5.09 8.05 27.94
N ASP A 188 4.72 6.83 28.28
CA ASP A 188 5.53 5.93 29.09
C ASP A 188 6.74 5.45 28.27
N PRO A 189 7.97 5.48 28.81
CA PRO A 189 9.18 5.06 28.09
C PRO A 189 9.12 3.64 27.53
N GLU A 190 8.46 2.70 28.24
CA GLU A 190 8.31 1.32 27.74
C GLU A 190 7.41 1.26 26.51
N ILE A 191 6.33 2.04 26.49
CA ILE A 191 5.41 2.14 25.34
C ILE A 191 6.11 2.83 24.18
N VAL A 192 6.81 3.94 24.44
CA VAL A 192 7.60 4.64 23.42
C VAL A 192 8.61 3.70 22.75
N GLU A 193 9.36 2.91 23.53
CA GLU A 193 10.33 1.98 22.96
C GLU A 193 9.67 0.86 22.15
N LEU A 194 8.49 0.37 22.54
CA LEU A 194 7.74 -0.61 21.75
C LEU A 194 7.33 -0.04 20.38
N GLU A 195 6.84 1.21 20.34
CA GLU A 195 6.49 1.90 19.10
C GLU A 195 7.70 2.08 18.17
N LEU A 196 8.83 2.53 18.74
CA LEU A 196 10.05 2.69 17.97
C LEU A 196 10.64 1.35 17.51
N ALA A 197 10.55 0.30 18.33
CA ALA A 197 11.02 -1.04 17.96
C ALA A 197 10.20 -1.59 16.80
N ALA A 198 8.87 -1.45 16.85
CA ALA A 198 8.00 -1.88 15.77
C ALA A 198 8.30 -1.15 14.44
N GLN A 199 8.60 0.15 14.51
CA GLN A 199 9.00 0.92 13.32
C GLN A 199 10.36 0.47 12.75
N ARG A 200 11.32 0.11 13.60
CA ARG A 200 12.64 -0.39 13.15
C ARG A 200 12.56 -1.69 12.35
N GLU A 201 11.49 -2.48 12.51
CA GLU A 201 11.26 -3.70 11.72
C GLU A 201 11.04 -3.41 10.22
N HIS A 202 10.71 -2.18 9.84
CA HIS A 202 10.59 -1.77 8.44
C HIS A 202 11.94 -1.67 7.70
N GLY A 203 13.06 -1.75 8.42
CA GLY A 203 14.39 -1.80 7.84
C GLY A 203 15.32 -0.73 8.37
N HIS A 204 16.58 -0.76 7.90
CA HIS A 204 17.63 0.14 8.39
C HIS A 204 17.43 1.61 7.98
N ASP A 205 16.61 1.86 6.98
CA ASP A 205 16.27 3.21 6.50
C ASP A 205 15.06 3.83 7.22
N ALA A 206 14.41 3.05 8.12
CA ALA A 206 13.27 3.54 8.88
C ALA A 206 13.73 4.60 9.88
N VAL A 207 13.16 5.79 9.77
CA VAL A 207 13.40 6.87 10.71
C VAL A 207 12.42 6.75 11.86
N CYS A 208 12.96 6.64 13.07
CA CYS A 208 12.16 6.57 14.28
C CYS A 208 12.81 7.35 15.41
N SER A 209 12.07 8.26 16.01
CA SER A 209 12.56 9.08 17.10
C SER A 209 11.48 9.41 18.12
N ALA A 210 11.92 9.58 19.38
CA ALA A 210 11.10 10.16 20.41
C ALA A 210 11.59 11.58 20.69
N VAL A 211 10.65 12.51 20.82
CA VAL A 211 10.94 13.90 21.11
C VAL A 211 10.15 14.36 22.33
N ALA A 212 10.65 15.39 23.01
CA ALA A 212 10.04 15.86 24.24
C ALA A 212 8.81 16.73 23.98
N THR A 213 8.77 17.44 22.87
CA THR A 213 7.76 18.46 22.59
C THR A 213 7.14 18.32 21.21
N LEU A 214 5.90 18.80 21.07
CA LEU A 214 5.23 18.89 19.76
C LEU A 214 6.00 19.80 18.80
N ASP A 215 6.59 20.88 19.28
CA ASP A 215 7.35 21.81 18.45
C ASP A 215 8.60 21.17 17.82
N GLU A 216 9.20 20.19 18.49
CA GLU A 216 10.29 19.39 17.93
C GLU A 216 9.77 18.45 16.84
N ALA A 217 8.66 17.78 17.07
CA ALA A 217 8.01 16.91 16.10
C ALA A 217 7.58 17.69 14.84
N GLU A 218 6.98 18.86 15.02
CA GLU A 218 6.56 19.74 13.93
C GLU A 218 7.73 20.18 13.02
N ARG A 219 8.94 20.33 13.59
CA ARG A 219 10.15 20.66 12.80
C ARG A 219 10.66 19.48 11.98
N ILE A 220 10.43 18.26 12.45
CA ILE A 220 10.77 17.04 11.72
C ILE A 220 9.78 16.81 10.59
N ALA A 221 8.50 17.20 10.78
CA ALA A 221 7.41 16.99 9.83
C ALA A 221 7.27 15.50 9.42
N PRO A 222 7.07 14.59 10.38
CA PRO A 222 7.09 13.16 10.12
C PRO A 222 5.89 12.69 9.30
N GLU A 223 6.07 11.57 8.61
CA GLU A 223 4.94 10.86 7.99
C GLU A 223 3.90 10.45 9.03
N HIS A 224 4.35 9.90 10.16
CA HIS A 224 3.50 9.48 11.26
C HIS A 224 3.92 10.12 12.58
N LEU A 225 3.00 10.82 13.21
CA LEU A 225 3.17 11.42 14.52
C LEU A 225 2.32 10.68 15.55
N VAL A 226 2.95 10.15 16.59
CA VAL A 226 2.29 9.45 17.70
C VAL A 226 2.31 10.35 18.93
N LEU A 227 1.15 10.68 19.46
CA LEU A 227 0.97 11.48 20.68
C LEU A 227 0.51 10.57 21.82
N LEU A 228 1.30 10.50 22.89
CA LEU A 228 1.05 9.65 24.04
C LEU A 228 0.96 10.46 25.34
N GLY A 229 0.10 10.03 26.26
CA GLY A 229 -0.04 10.63 27.57
C GLY A 229 -0.49 12.10 27.51
N GLU A 230 0.24 13.01 28.15
CA GLU A 230 -0.14 14.43 28.21
C GLU A 230 -0.12 15.12 26.82
N SER A 231 0.67 14.62 25.87
CA SER A 231 0.72 15.17 24.52
C SER A 231 -0.55 14.90 23.70
N GLU A 232 -1.39 13.95 24.07
CA GLU A 232 -2.66 13.61 23.41
C GLU A 232 -3.58 14.84 23.27
N ALA A 233 -3.61 15.70 24.29
CA ALA A 233 -4.39 16.94 24.28
C ALA A 233 -3.92 17.99 23.24
N SER A 234 -2.80 17.73 22.59
CA SER A 234 -2.22 18.62 21.58
C SER A 234 -2.52 18.21 20.13
N ALA A 235 -3.30 17.16 19.90
CA ALA A 235 -3.60 16.62 18.58
C ALA A 235 -4.14 17.69 17.60
N ASP A 236 -5.05 18.54 18.07
CA ASP A 236 -5.65 19.61 17.27
C ASP A 236 -4.65 20.73 16.87
N LYS A 237 -3.48 20.75 17.49
CA LYS A 237 -2.43 21.75 17.22
C LYS A 237 -1.45 21.30 16.14
N VAL A 238 -1.45 20.03 15.79
CA VAL A 238 -0.56 19.47 14.76
C VAL A 238 -0.84 20.09 13.40
N ARG A 239 0.21 20.51 12.69
CA ARG A 239 0.14 21.11 11.36
C ARG A 239 1.05 20.41 10.34
N ASN A 240 2.14 19.80 10.78
CA ASN A 240 3.18 19.25 9.93
C ASN A 240 3.40 17.76 10.20
N ALA A 241 2.35 16.94 9.96
CA ALA A 241 2.49 15.49 9.96
C ALA A 241 1.56 14.90 8.90
N GLY A 242 1.95 13.82 8.28
CA GLY A 242 1.13 13.09 7.32
C GLY A 242 -0.09 12.45 7.97
N ALA A 243 0.11 11.85 9.14
CA ALA A 243 -0.96 11.30 9.98
C ALA A 243 -0.65 11.48 11.47
N VAL A 244 -1.70 11.61 12.28
CA VAL A 244 -1.60 11.78 13.75
C VAL A 244 -2.31 10.64 14.45
N PHE A 245 -1.59 9.94 15.29
CA PHE A 245 -2.09 8.86 16.15
C PHE A 245 -2.14 9.33 17.60
N VAL A 246 -3.27 9.14 18.24
CA VAL A 246 -3.50 9.59 19.61
C VAL A 246 -3.73 8.39 20.51
N GLY A 247 -2.97 8.31 21.60
CA GLY A 247 -3.05 7.21 22.55
C GLY A 247 -2.30 5.96 22.08
N ARG A 248 -2.83 4.80 22.42
CA ARG A 248 -2.15 3.50 22.24
C ARG A 248 -2.18 2.93 20.82
N TRP A 249 -2.72 3.64 19.86
CA TRP A 249 -2.82 3.17 18.48
C TRP A 249 -1.67 3.74 17.67
N SER A 250 -0.67 2.92 17.46
CA SER A 250 0.44 3.27 16.59
C SER A 250 0.14 3.02 15.11
N PRO A 251 0.87 3.68 14.22
CA PRO A 251 0.85 3.38 12.79
C PRO A 251 1.09 1.90 12.51
N VAL A 252 2.02 1.28 13.22
CA VAL A 252 2.37 -0.14 13.04
C VAL A 252 1.26 -1.06 13.55
N ALA A 253 0.65 -0.75 14.71
CA ALA A 253 -0.43 -1.55 15.27
C ALA A 253 -1.77 -1.34 14.56
N ALA A 254 -2.05 -0.12 14.11
CA ALA A 254 -3.28 0.24 13.42
C ALA A 254 -3.24 -0.12 11.92
N GLY A 255 -2.04 -0.18 11.34
CA GLY A 255 -1.84 -0.36 9.91
C GLY A 255 -2.38 0.81 9.09
N ASP A 256 -2.19 0.76 7.80
CA ASP A 256 -2.58 1.82 6.88
C ASP A 256 -4.09 2.06 6.83
N TYR A 257 -4.91 1.10 7.29
CA TYR A 257 -6.34 1.29 7.32
C TYR A 257 -6.77 2.44 8.25
N ALA A 258 -6.00 2.74 9.29
CA ALA A 258 -6.30 3.84 10.21
C ALA A 258 -6.00 5.21 9.59
N THR A 259 -5.02 5.28 8.71
CA THR A 259 -4.67 6.52 8.01
C THR A 259 -5.39 6.66 6.68
N GLY A 260 -5.74 5.56 6.04
CA GLY A 260 -6.17 5.55 4.65
C GLY A 260 -5.10 6.12 3.70
N GLY A 261 -3.91 6.44 4.26
CA GLY A 261 -3.00 7.41 3.67
C GLY A 261 -2.21 6.89 2.49
N ASN A 262 -1.67 5.69 2.59
CA ASN A 262 -0.75 5.24 1.55
C ASN A 262 -1.43 4.76 0.27
N HIS A 263 -2.73 4.60 0.30
CA HIS A 263 -3.49 4.05 -0.81
C HIS A 263 -4.64 4.95 -1.27
N VAL A 264 -4.89 6.03 -0.56
CA VAL A 264 -5.81 7.08 -1.01
C VAL A 264 -5.05 7.96 -1.98
N LEU A 265 -5.49 7.93 -3.21
CA LEU A 265 -5.03 8.90 -4.18
C LEU A 265 -5.38 10.30 -3.71
N PRO A 266 -4.47 11.28 -3.87
CA PRO A 266 -4.91 12.65 -3.92
C PRO A 266 -6.02 12.72 -4.97
N THR A 267 -7.15 13.19 -4.54
CA THR A 267 -8.30 13.45 -5.42
C THR A 267 -8.10 14.80 -6.09
N ASP A 268 -7.02 14.98 -6.82
CA ASP A 268 -6.83 16.16 -7.66
C ASP A 268 -7.36 15.92 -9.06
#